data_225d9502efecf80098c482c456c64dd6
#
_entry.id   225d9502efecf80098c482c456c64dd6
#
_cell.length_a   1.000
_cell.length_b   1.000
_cell.length_c   1.000
_cell.angle_alpha   90.00
_cell.angle_beta   90.00
_cell.angle_gamma   90.00
#
_symmetry.space_group_name_H-M   'P 1'
#
loop_
_entity.id
_entity.type
_entity.pdbx_description
1 polymer ?
#
loop_
_entity_poly.entity_id
_entity_poly.type
_entity_poly.pdbx_seq_one_letter_code
_entity_poly.pdbx_strand_id
1 'polypeptide(L)'
;MRGTMRLVACAATPAWAQPGKSSGAARALVVAQIVDSTASQLDVSRDFLIGSRAAWQDINAKGGVNGRPIRHLTLEVDGSPSSLRTALDSIKRTPNCVALSGTAGDRTASQLVALLRQDQHDIAHVAPWLQNSDMDGDNLTFPIFASRQDQIAQALKSLSIMGVPELGAVYASEQEYAQYRDDVERASSALKIKLKSYKPTGDLTRVGSSLATDTPRILLFIGGTPELVQFTQGLDKQAQQRYIVAMADVNLQTMMQMGAARNTPVMATQVVPMVNSTLSVVKTYRDTLARLYDEPPTPQSLAGYISARYTSEVLKTVEGTPTRQSTLLAFQQRQAIDVGGFRVSFNAQRRSGSYVTQSMITRDGRLVG
;
A
#
# COMPACT_ATOMS: atom_id res chain seq x y z
N MET A 1 70.29 -44.93 -51.39
CA MET A 1 69.08 -45.62 -50.93
C MET A 1 68.10 -44.55 -50.45
N ARG A 2 67.02 -44.30 -51.21
CA ARG A 2 66.04 -43.25 -50.97
C ARG A 2 64.86 -43.90 -50.20
N GLY A 3 64.63 -43.47 -48.98
CA GLY A 3 63.46 -43.87 -48.15
C GLY A 3 62.35 -42.83 -48.28
N THR A 4 61.25 -43.25 -48.87
CA THR A 4 60.04 -42.44 -49.04
C THR A 4 59.15 -42.51 -47.83
N MET A 5 58.98 -41.38 -47.16
CA MET A 5 58.07 -41.19 -46.01
C MET A 5 56.66 -40.87 -46.50
N ARG A 6 55.71 -41.78 -46.25
CA ARG A 6 54.28 -41.56 -46.54
C ARG A 6 53.60 -40.83 -45.42
N LEU A 7 53.13 -39.60 -45.66
CA LEU A 7 52.23 -38.86 -44.76
C LEU A 7 50.80 -39.45 -44.92
N VAL A 8 50.24 -39.90 -43.80
CA VAL A 8 48.80 -40.23 -43.67
C VAL A 8 48.10 -38.97 -43.19
N ALA A 9 47.29 -38.34 -44.03
CA ALA A 9 46.43 -37.21 -43.68
C ALA A 9 45.13 -37.76 -43.05
N CYS A 10 44.95 -37.56 -41.73
CA CYS A 10 43.65 -37.73 -41.07
C CYS A 10 42.74 -36.54 -41.37
N ALA A 11 41.73 -36.76 -42.17
CA ALA A 11 40.67 -35.76 -42.39
C ALA A 11 39.71 -35.75 -41.15
N ALA A 12 39.78 -34.71 -40.37
CA ALA A 12 38.79 -34.41 -39.33
C ALA A 12 37.56 -33.75 -39.95
N THR A 13 36.43 -34.44 -39.95
CA THR A 13 35.13 -33.88 -40.34
C THR A 13 34.66 -32.94 -39.24
N PRO A 14 34.27 -31.70 -39.58
CA PRO A 14 33.69 -30.79 -38.56
C PRO A 14 32.29 -31.30 -38.16
N ALA A 15 32.12 -31.63 -36.91
CA ALA A 15 30.81 -31.88 -36.30
C ALA A 15 30.00 -30.58 -36.38
N TRP A 16 29.00 -30.54 -37.20
CA TRP A 16 28.02 -29.46 -37.24
C TRP A 16 27.27 -29.47 -35.91
N ALA A 17 27.56 -28.49 -35.05
CA ALA A 17 26.79 -28.23 -33.85
C ALA A 17 25.36 -27.88 -34.28
N GLN A 18 24.41 -28.77 -34.01
CA GLN A 18 22.99 -28.46 -34.16
C GLN A 18 22.70 -27.23 -33.26
N PRO A 19 22.05 -26.18 -33.80
CA PRO A 19 21.58 -25.09 -32.94
C PRO A 19 20.60 -25.69 -31.94
N GLY A 20 20.99 -25.73 -30.67
CA GLY A 20 20.13 -26.13 -29.58
C GLY A 20 18.83 -25.35 -29.73
N LYS A 21 17.69 -26.05 -29.75
CA LYS A 21 16.38 -25.42 -29.63
C LYS A 21 16.44 -24.46 -28.43
N SER A 22 16.49 -23.17 -28.72
CA SER A 22 16.27 -22.16 -27.68
C SER A 22 14.91 -22.49 -27.10
N SER A 23 14.89 -23.05 -25.89
CA SER A 23 13.69 -23.12 -25.06
C SER A 23 13.18 -21.67 -25.02
N GLY A 24 12.09 -21.38 -25.74
CA GLY A 24 11.58 -20.03 -25.87
C GLY A 24 11.36 -19.48 -24.47
N ALA A 25 12.22 -18.57 -24.06
CA ALA A 25 12.09 -17.92 -22.74
C ALA A 25 10.66 -17.39 -22.66
N ALA A 26 9.90 -17.87 -21.68
CA ALA A 26 8.51 -17.51 -21.55
C ALA A 26 8.42 -15.98 -21.48
N ARG A 27 7.62 -15.37 -22.37
CA ARG A 27 7.53 -13.91 -22.48
C ARG A 27 7.09 -13.33 -21.14
N ALA A 28 7.80 -12.32 -20.66
CA ALA A 28 7.50 -11.66 -19.40
C ALA A 28 6.07 -11.09 -19.37
N LEU A 29 5.38 -11.28 -18.27
CA LEU A 29 4.13 -10.58 -17.97
C LEU A 29 4.47 -9.19 -17.44
N VAL A 30 3.59 -8.22 -17.70
CA VAL A 30 3.74 -6.87 -17.16
C VAL A 30 2.66 -6.63 -16.11
N VAL A 31 3.08 -6.20 -14.93
CA VAL A 31 2.20 -5.67 -13.90
C VAL A 31 2.54 -4.20 -13.71
N ALA A 32 1.55 -3.33 -13.94
CA ALA A 32 1.71 -1.90 -13.78
C ALA A 32 1.42 -1.48 -12.34
N GLN A 33 2.07 -0.40 -11.89
CA GLN A 33 1.79 0.29 -10.64
C GLN A 33 1.78 1.79 -10.88
N ILE A 34 0.71 2.47 -10.47
CA ILE A 34 0.63 3.93 -10.47
C ILE A 34 1.00 4.42 -9.08
N VAL A 35 1.84 5.45 -9.01
CA VAL A 35 2.40 6.00 -7.77
C VAL A 35 2.13 7.49 -7.71
N ASP A 36 1.50 7.95 -6.65
CA ASP A 36 1.24 9.37 -6.40
C ASP A 36 2.53 10.05 -5.91
N SER A 37 3.00 11.06 -6.65
CA SER A 37 4.20 11.85 -6.30
C SER A 37 3.87 13.20 -5.64
N THR A 38 2.61 13.43 -5.26
CA THR A 38 2.22 14.65 -4.55
C THR A 38 2.86 14.70 -3.16
N ALA A 39 3.19 15.88 -2.68
CA ALA A 39 3.88 16.07 -1.41
C ALA A 39 3.14 15.46 -0.21
N SER A 40 1.80 15.46 -0.23
CA SER A 40 0.96 14.88 0.84
C SER A 40 0.94 13.36 0.86
N GLN A 41 1.31 12.69 -0.24
CA GLN A 41 1.30 11.23 -0.36
C GLN A 41 2.69 10.62 -0.58
N LEU A 42 3.73 11.46 -0.67
CA LEU A 42 5.05 11.04 -1.12
C LEU A 42 5.69 9.96 -0.22
N ASP A 43 5.57 10.10 1.08
CA ASP A 43 6.13 9.15 2.05
C ASP A 43 5.41 7.78 1.99
N VAL A 44 4.08 7.78 1.97
CA VAL A 44 3.27 6.57 1.80
C VAL A 44 3.58 5.89 0.47
N SER A 45 3.58 6.67 -0.62
CA SER A 45 3.79 6.17 -1.97
C SER A 45 5.19 5.59 -2.17
N ARG A 46 6.23 6.26 -1.64
CA ARG A 46 7.61 5.78 -1.69
C ARG A 46 7.77 4.45 -0.98
N ASP A 47 7.31 4.37 0.25
CA ASP A 47 7.44 3.15 1.06
C ASP A 47 6.65 2.00 0.44
N PHE A 48 5.42 2.26 0.02
CA PHE A 48 4.60 1.26 -0.66
C PHE A 48 5.27 0.73 -1.94
N LEU A 49 5.88 1.61 -2.74
CA LEU A 49 6.62 1.24 -3.94
C LEU A 49 7.85 0.38 -3.62
N ILE A 50 8.62 0.71 -2.57
CA ILE A 50 9.77 -0.09 -2.12
C ILE A 50 9.31 -1.51 -1.79
N GLY A 51 8.24 -1.67 -1.02
CA GLY A 51 7.69 -2.96 -0.69
C GLY A 51 7.23 -3.76 -1.91
N SER A 52 6.52 -3.11 -2.84
CA SER A 52 6.09 -3.74 -4.10
C SER A 52 7.27 -4.22 -4.94
N ARG A 53 8.30 -3.39 -5.09
CA ARG A 53 9.53 -3.73 -5.83
C ARG A 53 10.26 -4.91 -5.18
N ALA A 54 10.39 -4.91 -3.85
CA ALA A 54 11.01 -6.00 -3.11
C ALA A 54 10.27 -7.33 -3.35
N ALA A 55 8.93 -7.32 -3.30
CA ALA A 55 8.13 -8.51 -3.56
C ALA A 55 8.29 -9.03 -5.00
N TRP A 56 8.23 -8.15 -6.02
CA TRP A 56 8.38 -8.58 -7.40
C TRP A 56 9.79 -9.11 -7.70
N GLN A 57 10.83 -8.54 -7.10
CA GLN A 57 12.19 -9.07 -7.20
C GLN A 57 12.31 -10.45 -6.55
N ASP A 58 11.74 -10.66 -5.36
CA ASP A 58 11.73 -11.96 -4.69
C ASP A 58 10.93 -13.01 -5.48
N ILE A 59 9.77 -12.65 -6.02
CA ILE A 59 8.95 -13.50 -6.88
C ILE A 59 9.75 -13.94 -8.12
N ASN A 60 10.42 -12.98 -8.79
CA ASN A 60 11.22 -13.27 -9.97
C ASN A 60 12.45 -14.15 -9.66
N ALA A 61 13.11 -13.92 -8.54
CA ALA A 61 14.22 -14.74 -8.07
C ALA A 61 13.80 -16.20 -7.81
N LYS A 62 12.52 -16.45 -7.51
CA LYS A 62 11.92 -17.77 -7.30
C LYS A 62 11.27 -18.35 -8.57
N GLY A 63 11.58 -17.81 -9.75
CA GLY A 63 11.08 -18.30 -11.04
C GLY A 63 9.83 -17.60 -11.59
N GLY A 64 9.40 -16.51 -10.96
CA GLY A 64 8.26 -15.71 -11.43
C GLY A 64 6.90 -16.36 -11.17
N VAL A 65 5.91 -16.03 -12.00
CA VAL A 65 4.55 -16.58 -11.93
C VAL A 65 4.43 -17.69 -12.98
N ASN A 66 4.24 -18.93 -12.56
CA ASN A 66 4.17 -20.12 -13.43
C ASN A 66 5.34 -20.18 -14.44
N GLY A 67 6.57 -19.91 -13.98
CA GLY A 67 7.77 -19.91 -14.83
C GLY A 67 7.94 -18.67 -15.71
N ARG A 68 7.10 -17.64 -15.56
CA ARG A 68 7.16 -16.39 -16.32
C ARG A 68 7.67 -15.26 -15.45
N PRO A 69 8.71 -14.53 -15.84
CA PRO A 69 9.16 -13.36 -15.10
C PRO A 69 8.13 -12.25 -15.17
N ILE A 70 8.04 -11.46 -14.11
CA ILE A 70 7.19 -10.27 -14.04
C ILE A 70 8.05 -9.01 -14.28
N ARG A 71 7.68 -8.23 -15.27
CA ARG A 71 8.19 -6.88 -15.46
C ARG A 71 7.28 -5.91 -14.69
N HIS A 72 7.77 -5.37 -13.61
CA HIS A 72 7.07 -4.36 -12.83
C HIS A 72 7.25 -2.99 -13.52
N LEU A 73 6.15 -2.41 -14.00
CA LEU A 73 6.11 -1.11 -14.67
C LEU A 73 5.56 -0.06 -13.69
N THR A 74 6.41 0.87 -13.27
CA THR A 74 6.02 1.98 -12.39
C THR A 74 5.71 3.23 -13.21
N LEU A 75 4.60 3.89 -12.92
CA LEU A 75 4.15 5.14 -13.53
C LEU A 75 3.85 6.15 -12.43
N GLU A 76 4.61 7.24 -12.41
CA GLU A 76 4.42 8.32 -11.45
C GLU A 76 3.39 9.32 -11.98
N VAL A 77 2.52 9.81 -11.08
CA VAL A 77 1.48 10.80 -11.39
C VAL A 77 1.54 11.92 -10.35
N ASP A 78 1.20 13.13 -10.77
CA ASP A 78 1.23 14.35 -9.96
C ASP A 78 -0.13 14.68 -9.29
N GLY A 79 -1.04 13.71 -9.26
CA GLY A 79 -2.39 13.88 -8.70
C GLY A 79 -3.37 14.63 -9.62
N SER A 80 -2.94 15.07 -10.81
CA SER A 80 -3.85 15.68 -11.79
C SER A 80 -4.59 14.61 -12.61
N PRO A 81 -5.87 14.87 -13.02
CA PRO A 81 -6.61 13.95 -13.87
C PRO A 81 -5.93 13.71 -15.23
N SER A 82 -5.21 14.68 -15.78
CA SER A 82 -4.47 14.56 -17.04
C SER A 82 -3.29 13.60 -16.93
N SER A 83 -2.49 13.72 -15.88
CA SER A 83 -1.38 12.83 -15.59
C SER A 83 -1.85 11.38 -15.42
N LEU A 84 -2.95 11.19 -14.69
CA LEU A 84 -3.54 9.87 -14.47
C LEU A 84 -4.08 9.24 -15.76
N ARG A 85 -4.74 10.01 -16.63
CA ARG A 85 -5.17 9.51 -17.95
C ARG A 85 -3.98 9.13 -18.83
N THR A 86 -2.93 9.93 -18.84
CA THR A 86 -1.69 9.63 -19.58
C THR A 86 -1.07 8.31 -19.10
N ALA A 87 -1.05 8.07 -17.79
CA ALA A 87 -0.58 6.81 -17.21
C ALA A 87 -1.45 5.62 -17.65
N LEU A 88 -2.78 5.76 -17.60
CA LEU A 88 -3.72 4.71 -18.08
C LEU A 88 -3.55 4.42 -19.57
N ASP A 89 -3.38 5.43 -20.42
CA ASP A 89 -3.12 5.25 -21.84
C ASP A 89 -1.80 4.52 -22.10
N SER A 90 -0.77 4.79 -21.31
CA SER A 90 0.50 4.07 -21.36
C SER A 90 0.31 2.59 -20.99
N ILE A 91 -0.45 2.30 -19.93
CA ILE A 91 -0.78 0.94 -19.52
C ILE A 91 -1.56 0.21 -20.63
N LYS A 92 -2.56 0.88 -21.21
CA LYS A 92 -3.39 0.33 -22.30
C LYS A 92 -2.56 -0.08 -23.50
N ARG A 93 -1.56 0.74 -23.87
CA ARG A 93 -0.65 0.46 -25.01
C ARG A 93 0.47 -0.53 -24.67
N THR A 94 0.68 -0.84 -23.38
CA THR A 94 1.76 -1.74 -22.96
C THR A 94 1.38 -3.20 -23.25
N PRO A 95 2.12 -3.91 -24.13
CA PRO A 95 1.86 -5.31 -24.42
C PRO A 95 2.06 -6.19 -23.18
N ASN A 96 1.24 -7.21 -23.03
CA ASN A 96 1.25 -8.15 -21.91
C ASN A 96 1.07 -7.50 -20.52
N CYS A 97 0.55 -6.28 -20.44
CA CYS A 97 0.14 -5.71 -19.18
C CYS A 97 -1.17 -6.36 -18.74
N VAL A 98 -1.09 -7.21 -17.72
CA VAL A 98 -2.20 -8.07 -17.29
C VAL A 98 -2.96 -7.54 -16.09
N ALA A 99 -2.33 -6.71 -15.26
CA ALA A 99 -2.95 -6.12 -14.08
C ALA A 99 -2.34 -4.75 -13.76
N LEU A 100 -3.13 -3.92 -13.08
CA LEU A 100 -2.69 -2.73 -12.37
C LEU A 100 -2.73 -3.07 -10.87
N SER A 101 -1.58 -3.15 -10.22
CA SER A 101 -1.45 -3.63 -8.85
C SER A 101 -0.79 -2.61 -7.95
N GLY A 102 -1.37 -2.40 -6.76
CA GLY A 102 -0.74 -1.60 -5.72
C GLY A 102 -0.66 -0.12 -6.06
N THR A 103 -1.72 0.48 -6.63
CA THR A 103 -1.77 1.94 -6.77
C THR A 103 -1.51 2.59 -5.41
N ALA A 104 -0.46 3.40 -5.31
CA ALA A 104 -0.05 4.03 -4.08
C ALA A 104 -0.56 5.48 -4.01
N GLY A 105 -1.22 5.82 -2.90
CA GLY A 105 -1.89 7.09 -2.67
C GLY A 105 -3.42 7.00 -2.77
N ASP A 106 -4.12 7.28 -1.67
CA ASP A 106 -5.58 7.14 -1.55
C ASP A 106 -6.35 7.99 -2.56
N ARG A 107 -5.95 9.25 -2.71
CA ARG A 107 -6.58 10.18 -3.67
C ARG A 107 -6.46 9.66 -5.11
N THR A 108 -5.27 9.26 -5.50
CA THR A 108 -4.99 8.71 -6.84
C THR A 108 -5.73 7.40 -7.07
N ALA A 109 -5.79 6.52 -6.06
CA ALA A 109 -6.55 5.28 -6.13
C ALA A 109 -8.05 5.54 -6.32
N SER A 110 -8.63 6.50 -5.59
CA SER A 110 -10.04 6.88 -5.72
C SER A 110 -10.38 7.47 -7.09
N GLN A 111 -9.52 8.37 -7.62
CA GLN A 111 -9.68 8.93 -8.97
C GLN A 111 -9.59 7.84 -10.04
N LEU A 112 -8.68 6.88 -9.84
CA LEU A 112 -8.50 5.78 -10.77
C LEU A 112 -9.73 4.86 -10.83
N VAL A 113 -10.36 4.55 -9.70
CA VAL A 113 -11.61 3.80 -9.66
C VAL A 113 -12.68 4.48 -10.54
N ALA A 114 -12.85 5.80 -10.40
CA ALA A 114 -13.81 6.56 -11.19
C ALA A 114 -13.49 6.50 -12.70
N LEU A 115 -12.22 6.67 -13.09
CA LEU A 115 -11.79 6.62 -14.49
C LEU A 115 -11.94 5.22 -15.11
N LEU A 116 -11.59 4.16 -14.39
CA LEU A 116 -11.73 2.78 -14.87
C LEU A 116 -13.20 2.43 -15.15
N ARG A 117 -14.12 2.91 -14.32
CA ARG A 117 -15.57 2.75 -14.53
C ARG A 117 -16.05 3.53 -15.74
N GLN A 118 -15.67 4.81 -15.83
CA GLN A 118 -16.11 5.72 -16.90
C GLN A 118 -15.65 5.23 -18.28
N ASP A 119 -14.40 4.80 -18.40
CA ASP A 119 -13.78 4.43 -19.67
C ASP A 119 -13.93 2.93 -20.00
N GLN A 120 -14.70 2.18 -19.22
CA GLN A 120 -14.95 0.74 -19.40
C GLN A 120 -13.67 -0.09 -19.63
N HIS A 121 -12.66 0.16 -18.79
CA HIS A 121 -11.40 -0.57 -18.88
C HIS A 121 -11.57 -2.07 -18.57
N ASP A 122 -10.72 -2.89 -19.18
CA ASP A 122 -10.70 -4.35 -19.05
C ASP A 122 -9.56 -4.85 -18.14
N ILE A 123 -8.98 -3.97 -17.32
CA ILE A 123 -7.84 -4.28 -16.46
C ILE A 123 -8.23 -4.38 -14.99
N ALA A 124 -7.77 -5.44 -14.32
CA ALA A 124 -7.95 -5.55 -12.87
C ALA A 124 -7.11 -4.53 -12.11
N HIS A 125 -7.75 -3.73 -11.25
CA HIS A 125 -7.12 -2.80 -10.30
C HIS A 125 -7.03 -3.49 -8.94
N VAL A 126 -5.85 -3.99 -8.62
CA VAL A 126 -5.62 -4.96 -7.55
C VAL A 126 -4.92 -4.32 -6.37
N ALA A 127 -5.43 -4.55 -5.18
CA ALA A 127 -4.81 -4.19 -3.91
C ALA A 127 -4.28 -2.74 -3.85
N PRO A 128 -5.06 -1.73 -4.31
CA PRO A 128 -4.67 -0.34 -4.21
C PRO A 128 -4.59 0.11 -2.75
N TRP A 129 -3.80 1.15 -2.48
CA TRP A 129 -3.89 1.91 -1.24
C TRP A 129 -5.13 2.81 -1.32
N LEU A 130 -6.30 2.20 -1.16
CA LEU A 130 -7.62 2.83 -1.27
C LEU A 130 -8.29 2.82 0.10
N GLN A 131 -8.38 3.99 0.73
CA GLN A 131 -8.92 4.15 2.08
C GLN A 131 -10.43 4.39 2.08
N ASN A 132 -10.96 4.98 1.01
CA ASN A 132 -12.37 5.31 0.91
C ASN A 132 -13.23 4.09 0.56
N SER A 133 -14.16 3.70 1.47
CA SER A 133 -15.09 2.58 1.24
C SER A 133 -16.24 2.91 0.29
N ASP A 134 -16.52 4.17 0.02
CA ASP A 134 -17.57 4.56 -0.95
C ASP A 134 -17.21 4.14 -2.38
N MET A 135 -15.93 3.81 -2.60
CA MET A 135 -15.43 3.28 -3.86
C MET A 135 -15.52 1.75 -3.97
N ASP A 136 -16.00 1.07 -2.94
CA ASP A 136 -16.20 -0.38 -2.95
C ASP A 136 -17.32 -0.80 -3.92
N GLY A 137 -17.31 -2.05 -4.32
CA GLY A 137 -18.44 -2.65 -5.04
C GLY A 137 -18.40 -2.54 -6.57
N ASP A 138 -17.26 -2.21 -7.20
CA ASP A 138 -17.12 -2.42 -8.63
C ASP A 138 -16.52 -3.81 -8.96
N ASN A 139 -16.58 -4.17 -10.25
CA ASN A 139 -16.05 -5.44 -10.74
C ASN A 139 -14.62 -5.36 -11.26
N LEU A 140 -13.97 -4.19 -11.16
CA LEU A 140 -12.63 -3.92 -11.66
C LEU A 140 -11.62 -3.69 -10.53
N THR A 141 -12.08 -3.20 -9.37
CA THR A 141 -11.21 -2.86 -8.23
C THR A 141 -11.36 -3.87 -7.10
N PHE A 142 -10.22 -4.35 -6.62
CA PHE A 142 -10.12 -5.40 -5.60
C PHE A 142 -9.27 -4.91 -4.41
N PRO A 143 -9.82 -4.03 -3.53
CA PRO A 143 -9.10 -3.52 -2.36
C PRO A 143 -9.00 -4.62 -1.30
N ILE A 144 -7.81 -4.77 -0.71
CA ILE A 144 -7.51 -5.81 0.30
C ILE A 144 -7.21 -5.25 1.68
N PHE A 145 -7.10 -3.94 1.82
CA PHE A 145 -6.81 -3.27 3.09
C PHE A 145 -8.06 -2.66 3.69
N ALA A 146 -8.10 -2.54 5.02
CA ALA A 146 -9.21 -1.93 5.74
C ALA A 146 -9.44 -0.48 5.30
N SER A 147 -10.71 -0.09 5.22
CA SER A 147 -11.09 1.28 4.90
C SER A 147 -10.77 2.24 6.05
N ARG A 148 -10.81 3.54 5.77
CA ARG A 148 -10.70 4.57 6.80
C ARG A 148 -11.83 4.48 7.82
N GLN A 149 -13.03 4.14 7.36
CA GLN A 149 -14.19 3.90 8.21
C GLN A 149 -13.94 2.74 9.20
N ASP A 150 -13.36 1.63 8.72
CA ASP A 150 -12.99 0.50 9.59
C ASP A 150 -11.91 0.90 10.60
N GLN A 151 -10.92 1.69 10.16
CA GLN A 151 -9.86 2.19 11.04
C GLN A 151 -10.42 3.13 12.13
N ILE A 152 -11.30 4.08 11.77
CA ILE A 152 -11.98 4.97 12.71
C ILE A 152 -12.79 4.14 13.72
N ALA A 153 -13.60 3.21 13.24
CA ALA A 153 -14.42 2.35 14.10
C ALA A 153 -13.55 1.54 15.07
N GLN A 154 -12.45 0.96 14.62
CA GLN A 154 -11.55 0.18 15.47
C GLN A 154 -10.81 1.07 16.48
N ALA A 155 -10.32 2.25 16.06
CA ALA A 155 -9.66 3.20 16.93
C ALA A 155 -10.59 3.65 18.06
N LEU A 156 -11.81 4.07 17.75
CA LEU A 156 -12.81 4.50 18.72
C LEU A 156 -13.25 3.35 19.64
N LYS A 157 -13.38 2.13 19.11
CA LYS A 157 -13.67 0.94 19.92
C LYS A 157 -12.56 0.69 20.95
N SER A 158 -11.29 0.79 20.55
CA SER A 158 -10.16 0.66 21.48
C SER A 158 -10.18 1.73 22.56
N LEU A 159 -10.44 2.99 22.21
CA LEU A 159 -10.56 4.08 23.17
C LEU A 159 -11.74 3.88 24.15
N SER A 160 -12.87 3.38 23.65
CA SER A 160 -14.03 3.06 24.50
C SER A 160 -13.72 1.95 25.51
N ILE A 161 -13.00 0.90 25.10
CA ILE A 161 -12.57 -0.19 25.99
C ILE A 161 -11.61 0.35 27.07
N MET A 162 -10.77 1.33 26.75
CA MET A 162 -9.89 2.00 27.71
C MET A 162 -10.62 3.00 28.62
N GLY A 163 -11.94 3.16 28.48
CA GLY A 163 -12.76 4.05 29.30
C GLY A 163 -12.60 5.54 28.96
N VAL A 164 -12.22 5.87 27.74
CA VAL A 164 -12.10 7.26 27.27
C VAL A 164 -13.48 7.89 27.14
N PRO A 165 -13.84 8.92 27.93
CA PRO A 165 -15.19 9.49 27.94
C PRO A 165 -15.41 10.54 26.85
N GLU A 166 -14.33 11.19 26.41
CA GLU A 166 -14.38 12.29 25.45
C GLU A 166 -13.22 12.28 24.47
N LEU A 167 -13.45 12.76 23.26
CA LEU A 167 -12.51 12.76 22.15
C LEU A 167 -12.59 14.08 21.38
N GLY A 168 -11.45 14.64 20.97
CA GLY A 168 -11.37 15.67 19.95
C GLY A 168 -11.13 15.04 18.58
N ALA A 169 -11.78 15.53 17.52
CA ALA A 169 -11.48 15.13 16.14
C ALA A 169 -10.91 16.30 15.36
N VAL A 170 -9.74 16.13 14.77
CA VAL A 170 -9.02 17.11 13.95
C VAL A 170 -8.87 16.55 12.54
N TYR A 171 -9.24 17.34 11.55
CA TYR A 171 -9.18 16.98 10.14
C TYR A 171 -8.15 17.86 9.44
N ALA A 172 -7.31 17.26 8.60
CA ALA A 172 -6.23 17.98 7.94
C ALA A 172 -6.72 18.97 6.88
N SER A 173 -7.86 18.68 6.24
CA SER A 173 -8.44 19.52 5.19
C SER A 173 -9.97 19.49 5.20
N GLU A 174 -10.59 20.41 4.45
CA GLU A 174 -12.05 20.42 4.22
C GLU A 174 -12.52 19.13 3.53
N GLN A 175 -11.66 18.50 2.72
CA GLN A 175 -11.98 17.25 2.05
C GLN A 175 -12.10 16.12 3.07
N GLU A 176 -11.13 15.93 3.97
CA GLU A 176 -11.21 14.93 5.03
C GLU A 176 -12.38 15.20 5.98
N TYR A 177 -12.63 16.47 6.31
CA TYR A 177 -13.76 16.84 7.14
C TYR A 177 -15.09 16.45 6.47
N ALA A 178 -15.30 16.83 5.22
CA ALA A 178 -16.51 16.50 4.49
C ALA A 178 -16.73 14.98 4.32
N GLN A 179 -15.66 14.23 4.14
CA GLN A 179 -15.71 12.81 3.85
C GLN A 179 -15.90 11.94 5.10
N TYR A 180 -15.28 12.28 6.24
CA TYR A 180 -15.19 11.40 7.40
C TYR A 180 -15.87 11.90 8.67
N ARG A 181 -16.36 13.15 8.71
CA ARG A 181 -17.03 13.70 9.88
C ARG A 181 -18.18 12.82 10.35
N ASP A 182 -19.07 12.45 9.44
CA ASP A 182 -20.28 11.69 9.77
C ASP A 182 -19.94 10.27 10.27
N ASP A 183 -18.86 9.66 9.77
CA ASP A 183 -18.38 8.36 10.26
C ASP A 183 -17.83 8.47 11.69
N VAL A 184 -17.07 9.52 12.00
CA VAL A 184 -16.55 9.77 13.34
C VAL A 184 -17.69 10.05 14.30
N GLU A 185 -18.67 10.88 13.95
CA GLU A 185 -19.85 11.21 14.75
C GLU A 185 -20.70 9.98 15.06
N ARG A 186 -20.97 9.16 14.03
CA ARG A 186 -21.73 7.91 14.14
C ARG A 186 -21.04 6.92 15.08
N ALA A 187 -19.74 6.68 14.88
CA ALA A 187 -18.97 5.75 15.70
C ALA A 187 -18.82 6.23 17.14
N SER A 188 -18.58 7.52 17.36
CA SER A 188 -18.50 8.11 18.71
C SER A 188 -19.82 8.00 19.44
N SER A 189 -20.94 8.31 18.79
CA SER A 189 -22.29 8.22 19.36
C SER A 189 -22.65 6.79 19.74
N ALA A 190 -22.34 5.81 18.86
CA ALA A 190 -22.59 4.39 19.13
C ALA A 190 -21.81 3.88 20.35
N LEU A 191 -20.65 4.42 20.63
CA LEU A 191 -19.76 4.08 21.75
C LEU A 191 -19.93 4.99 22.98
N LYS A 192 -20.86 5.95 22.92
CA LYS A 192 -21.14 6.94 23.98
C LYS A 192 -19.91 7.78 24.34
N ILE A 193 -19.03 8.05 23.38
CA ILE A 193 -17.89 8.95 23.53
C ILE A 193 -18.35 10.36 23.17
N LYS A 194 -18.14 11.33 24.08
CA LYS A 194 -18.42 12.75 23.80
C LYS A 194 -17.42 13.29 22.79
N LEU A 195 -17.90 13.74 21.63
CA LEU A 195 -17.07 14.22 20.53
C LEU A 195 -17.04 15.74 20.46
N LYS A 196 -15.84 16.32 20.27
CA LYS A 196 -15.63 17.74 19.91
C LYS A 196 -14.87 17.78 18.58
N SER A 197 -15.55 18.12 17.49
CA SER A 197 -14.95 18.22 16.15
C SER A 197 -14.38 19.61 15.89
N TYR A 198 -13.19 19.68 15.32
CA TYR A 198 -12.47 20.90 14.94
C TYR A 198 -12.45 21.02 13.43
N LYS A 199 -13.10 22.06 12.90
CA LYS A 199 -13.09 22.32 11.44
C LYS A 199 -11.68 22.73 11.00
N PRO A 200 -11.25 22.29 9.81
CA PRO A 200 -9.97 22.72 9.27
C PRO A 200 -9.95 24.22 8.99
N THR A 201 -8.81 24.86 9.22
CA THR A 201 -8.60 26.30 9.01
C THR A 201 -7.44 26.58 8.06
N GLY A 202 -6.87 25.53 7.43
CA GLY A 202 -5.75 25.63 6.50
C GLY A 202 -4.36 25.74 7.16
N ASP A 203 -4.27 26.18 8.40
CA ASP A 203 -3.00 26.27 9.18
C ASP A 203 -3.06 25.34 10.40
N LEU A 204 -2.55 24.13 10.23
CA LEU A 204 -2.56 23.10 11.27
C LEU A 204 -1.65 23.44 12.46
N THR A 205 -0.56 24.17 12.25
CA THR A 205 0.31 24.65 13.33
C THR A 205 -0.47 25.64 14.21
N ARG A 206 -1.23 26.54 13.61
CA ARG A 206 -2.10 27.46 14.33
C ARG A 206 -3.22 26.71 15.07
N VAL A 207 -3.86 25.73 14.42
CA VAL A 207 -4.88 24.89 15.09
C VAL A 207 -4.29 24.24 16.34
N GLY A 208 -3.12 23.57 16.20
CA GLY A 208 -2.45 22.91 17.34
C GLY A 208 -2.10 23.88 18.47
N SER A 209 -1.60 25.09 18.16
CA SER A 209 -1.20 26.07 19.17
C SER A 209 -2.38 26.81 19.83
N SER A 210 -3.56 26.83 19.20
CA SER A 210 -4.75 27.56 19.68
C SER A 210 -5.81 26.70 20.37
N LEU A 211 -5.55 25.40 20.56
CA LEU A 211 -6.50 24.53 21.25
C LEU A 211 -6.74 25.02 22.69
N ALA A 212 -8.00 25.18 23.06
CA ALA A 212 -8.40 25.61 24.40
C ALA A 212 -8.07 24.56 25.46
N THR A 213 -7.98 25.00 26.72
CA THR A 213 -7.66 24.11 27.86
C THR A 213 -8.73 23.05 28.13
N ASP A 214 -9.99 23.29 27.71
CA ASP A 214 -11.11 22.36 27.78
C ASP A 214 -11.15 21.37 26.60
N THR A 215 -10.19 21.45 25.67
CA THR A 215 -10.08 20.49 24.58
C THR A 215 -9.74 19.10 25.11
N PRO A 216 -10.42 18.03 24.66
CA PRO A 216 -10.10 16.67 25.07
C PRO A 216 -8.61 16.35 24.94
N ARG A 217 -8.08 15.57 25.89
CA ARG A 217 -6.66 15.20 25.89
C ARG A 217 -6.29 14.23 24.76
N ILE A 218 -7.25 13.44 24.31
CA ILE A 218 -7.07 12.51 23.21
C ILE A 218 -7.69 13.10 21.96
N LEU A 219 -6.91 13.14 20.89
CA LEU A 219 -7.30 13.70 19.60
C LEU A 219 -7.21 12.64 18.52
N LEU A 220 -8.31 12.40 17.83
CA LEU A 220 -8.30 11.65 16.56
C LEU A 220 -7.86 12.61 15.45
N PHE A 221 -6.82 12.25 14.74
CA PHE A 221 -6.32 13.03 13.62
C PHE A 221 -6.57 12.30 12.28
N ILE A 222 -7.25 12.96 11.36
CA ILE A 222 -7.55 12.44 10.02
C ILE A 222 -6.81 13.29 8.99
N GLY A 223 -5.75 12.72 8.40
CA GLY A 223 -4.83 13.35 7.47
C GLY A 223 -3.56 12.51 7.31
N GLY A 224 -2.60 13.02 6.55
CA GLY A 224 -1.31 12.38 6.28
C GLY A 224 -0.21 12.81 7.25
N THR A 225 1.00 12.31 6.98
CA THR A 225 2.19 12.58 7.81
C THR A 225 2.57 14.05 7.82
N PRO A 226 2.68 14.78 6.69
CA PRO A 226 3.08 16.17 6.67
C PRO A 226 2.14 17.08 7.48
N GLU A 227 0.85 16.83 7.36
CA GLU A 227 -0.19 17.58 8.07
C GLU A 227 -0.12 17.31 9.58
N LEU A 228 0.09 16.04 9.97
CA LEU A 228 0.24 15.70 11.38
C LEU A 228 1.51 16.32 12.00
N VAL A 229 2.60 16.36 11.25
CA VAL A 229 3.84 17.06 11.67
C VAL A 229 3.57 18.53 11.97
N GLN A 230 2.88 19.24 11.07
CA GLN A 230 2.50 20.65 11.29
C GLN A 230 1.63 20.82 12.54
N PHE A 231 0.65 19.93 12.72
CA PHE A 231 -0.25 19.98 13.86
C PHE A 231 0.50 19.74 15.18
N THR A 232 1.41 18.76 15.25
CA THR A 232 2.20 18.48 16.46
C THR A 232 3.17 19.60 16.80
N GLN A 233 3.75 20.28 15.80
CA GLN A 233 4.57 21.49 16.03
C GLN A 233 3.77 22.61 16.71
N GLY A 234 2.48 22.71 16.42
CA GLY A 234 1.57 23.61 17.14
C GLY A 234 1.32 23.18 18.59
N LEU A 235 1.09 21.88 18.80
CA LEU A 235 0.87 21.31 20.14
C LEU A 235 2.09 21.46 21.05
N ASP A 236 3.31 21.40 20.53
CA ASP A 236 4.54 21.55 21.31
C ASP A 236 4.68 22.93 21.97
N LYS A 237 3.89 23.93 21.53
CA LYS A 237 3.80 25.26 22.15
C LYS A 237 2.83 25.32 23.34
N GLN A 238 2.10 24.23 23.60
CA GLN A 238 1.13 24.15 24.70
C GLN A 238 1.72 23.48 25.93
N ALA A 239 1.32 23.94 27.12
CA ALA A 239 1.71 23.32 28.38
C ALA A 239 1.00 21.97 28.63
N GLN A 240 -0.19 21.80 28.09
CA GLN A 240 -1.00 20.60 28.29
C GLN A 240 -0.61 19.50 27.29
N GLN A 241 -0.17 18.36 27.81
CA GLN A 241 0.11 17.18 27.01
C GLN A 241 -1.16 16.60 26.39
N ARG A 242 -1.08 16.27 25.10
CA ARG A 242 -2.13 15.61 24.33
C ARG A 242 -1.63 14.29 23.75
N TYR A 243 -2.56 13.43 23.40
CA TYR A 243 -2.31 12.13 22.79
C TYR A 243 -3.03 12.10 21.45
N ILE A 244 -2.37 11.62 20.43
CA ILE A 244 -2.95 11.56 19.08
C ILE A 244 -3.19 10.12 18.68
N VAL A 245 -4.36 9.86 18.11
CA VAL A 245 -4.69 8.65 17.37
C VAL A 245 -4.82 9.03 15.91
N ALA A 246 -3.93 8.54 15.08
CA ALA A 246 -3.87 8.80 13.64
C ALA A 246 -4.26 7.55 12.83
N MET A 247 -4.48 7.74 11.53
CA MET A 247 -4.84 6.67 10.60
C MET A 247 -3.60 6.10 9.88
N ALA A 248 -3.79 5.04 9.09
CA ALA A 248 -2.72 4.30 8.44
C ALA A 248 -1.91 5.10 7.38
N ASP A 249 -2.41 6.27 6.95
CA ASP A 249 -1.65 7.19 6.09
C ASP A 249 -0.53 7.92 6.82
N VAL A 250 -0.52 7.86 8.14
CA VAL A 250 0.57 8.45 8.92
C VAL A 250 1.72 7.45 9.03
N ASN A 251 2.86 7.83 8.45
CA ASN A 251 4.11 7.09 8.56
C ASN A 251 4.86 7.53 9.82
N LEU A 252 4.72 6.74 10.89
CA LEU A 252 5.36 7.04 12.18
C LEU A 252 6.90 7.09 12.08
N GLN A 253 7.51 6.30 11.19
CA GLN A 253 8.95 6.31 10.97
C GLN A 253 9.40 7.65 10.36
N THR A 254 8.69 8.14 9.36
CA THR A 254 8.95 9.46 8.76
C THR A 254 8.76 10.57 9.78
N MET A 255 7.72 10.52 10.62
CA MET A 255 7.52 11.49 11.70
C MET A 255 8.72 11.54 12.65
N MET A 256 9.27 10.39 13.04
CA MET A 256 10.46 10.35 13.90
C MET A 256 11.68 10.98 13.21
N GLN A 257 11.91 10.65 11.94
CA GLN A 257 13.02 11.21 11.17
C GLN A 257 12.92 12.74 11.03
N MET A 258 11.71 13.27 10.91
CA MET A 258 11.44 14.72 10.88
C MET A 258 11.55 15.38 12.26
N GLY A 259 11.83 14.62 13.32
CA GLY A 259 11.91 15.12 14.68
C GLY A 259 10.57 15.56 15.28
N ALA A 260 9.47 15.14 14.68
CA ALA A 260 8.13 15.40 15.16
C ALA A 260 7.73 14.45 16.32
N ALA A 261 6.66 14.79 17.00
CA ALA A 261 6.06 13.99 18.10
C ALA A 261 7.01 13.72 19.31
N ARG A 262 8.02 14.54 19.53
CA ARG A 262 8.92 14.39 20.69
C ARG A 262 8.18 14.52 22.02
N ASN A 263 7.22 15.45 22.08
CA ASN A 263 6.44 15.74 23.30
C ASN A 263 5.00 15.21 23.21
N THR A 264 4.54 14.86 22.02
CA THR A 264 3.18 14.42 21.78
C THR A 264 3.19 12.93 21.39
N PRO A 265 2.73 12.01 22.25
CA PRO A 265 2.60 10.61 21.89
C PRO A 265 1.61 10.43 20.74
N VAL A 266 2.02 9.68 19.72
CA VAL A 266 1.20 9.37 18.55
C VAL A 266 1.03 7.86 18.43
N MET A 267 -0.21 7.43 18.35
CA MET A 267 -0.60 6.07 17.97
C MET A 267 -1.21 6.14 16.58
N ALA A 268 -0.84 5.22 15.67
CA ALA A 268 -1.46 5.12 14.36
C ALA A 268 -2.12 3.75 14.17
N THR A 269 -3.30 3.73 13.55
CA THR A 269 -3.87 2.49 13.05
C THR A 269 -3.03 1.97 11.89
N GLN A 270 -3.02 0.65 11.69
CA GLN A 270 -2.34 -0.01 10.58
C GLN A 270 -3.29 -1.01 9.95
N VAL A 271 -3.21 -1.15 8.64
CA VAL A 271 -4.07 -2.05 7.85
C VAL A 271 -3.34 -3.33 7.41
N VAL A 272 -2.17 -3.55 7.99
CA VAL A 272 -1.29 -4.72 7.79
C VAL A 272 -0.82 -5.24 9.14
N PRO A 273 -0.28 -6.46 9.22
CA PRO A 273 0.36 -6.97 10.43
C PRO A 273 1.50 -6.06 10.89
N MET A 274 1.77 -6.09 12.19
CA MET A 274 2.93 -5.42 12.75
C MET A 274 4.22 -5.84 12.03
N VAL A 275 5.09 -4.88 11.72
CA VAL A 275 6.35 -5.14 11.00
C VAL A 275 7.32 -6.04 11.77
N ASN A 276 7.11 -6.26 13.07
CA ASN A 276 7.83 -7.19 13.92
C ASN A 276 7.09 -8.51 14.15
N SER A 277 5.92 -8.71 13.54
CA SER A 277 5.12 -9.94 13.66
C SER A 277 5.89 -11.19 13.22
N THR A 278 5.50 -12.33 13.79
CA THR A 278 6.05 -13.66 13.45
C THR A 278 5.38 -14.31 12.25
N LEU A 279 4.39 -13.67 11.64
CA LEU A 279 3.73 -14.17 10.43
C LEU A 279 4.75 -14.38 9.30
N SER A 280 4.54 -15.44 8.52
CA SER A 280 5.47 -15.83 7.45
C SER A 280 5.69 -14.72 6.41
N VAL A 281 4.62 -14.03 6.02
CA VAL A 281 4.72 -12.89 5.08
C VAL A 281 5.60 -11.77 5.62
N VAL A 282 5.50 -11.47 6.93
CA VAL A 282 6.29 -10.40 7.57
C VAL A 282 7.76 -10.79 7.71
N LYS A 283 8.05 -12.04 8.07
CA LYS A 283 9.43 -12.55 8.11
C LYS A 283 10.07 -12.47 6.72
N THR A 284 9.39 -13.02 5.70
CA THR A 284 9.91 -13.01 4.32
C THR A 284 10.09 -11.59 3.79
N TYR A 285 9.16 -10.68 4.12
CA TYR A 285 9.28 -9.27 3.78
C TYR A 285 10.55 -8.65 4.39
N ARG A 286 10.76 -8.80 5.70
CA ARG A 286 11.95 -8.24 6.38
C ARG A 286 13.26 -8.78 5.80
N ASP A 287 13.33 -10.11 5.59
CA ASP A 287 14.51 -10.75 5.01
C ASP A 287 14.78 -10.26 3.58
N THR A 288 13.72 -10.07 2.79
CA THR A 288 13.81 -9.55 1.43
C THR A 288 14.24 -8.09 1.42
N LEU A 289 13.64 -7.27 2.29
CA LEU A 289 13.97 -5.85 2.40
C LEU A 289 15.43 -5.66 2.83
N ALA A 290 15.88 -6.33 3.88
CA ALA A 290 17.26 -6.27 4.36
C ALA A 290 18.30 -6.72 3.32
N ARG A 291 17.92 -7.62 2.41
CA ARG A 291 18.80 -8.09 1.33
C ARG A 291 18.90 -7.11 0.17
N LEU A 292 17.82 -6.40 -0.13
CA LEU A 292 17.69 -5.60 -1.36
C LEU A 292 17.75 -4.10 -1.15
N TYR A 293 17.45 -3.62 0.06
CA TYR A 293 17.32 -2.21 0.38
C TYR A 293 17.91 -1.90 1.76
N ASP A 294 18.53 -0.74 1.89
CA ASP A 294 18.99 -0.20 3.18
C ASP A 294 17.91 0.74 3.77
N GLU A 295 16.72 0.19 3.96
CA GLU A 295 15.57 0.94 4.46
C GLU A 295 14.91 0.20 5.62
N PRO A 296 14.47 0.90 6.67
CA PRO A 296 13.78 0.27 7.78
C PRO A 296 12.40 -0.27 7.35
N PRO A 297 11.94 -1.39 7.91
CA PRO A 297 10.59 -1.89 7.68
C PRO A 297 9.53 -0.90 8.14
N THR A 298 8.57 -0.58 7.25
CA THR A 298 7.41 0.26 7.57
C THR A 298 6.11 -0.46 7.24
N PRO A 299 4.98 -0.11 7.89
CA PRO A 299 3.67 -0.67 7.53
C PRO A 299 3.29 -0.42 6.08
N GLN A 300 3.62 0.75 5.53
CA GLN A 300 3.32 1.11 4.14
C GLN A 300 4.14 0.26 3.16
N SER A 301 5.41 0.01 3.43
CA SER A 301 6.20 -0.87 2.57
C SER A 301 5.78 -2.34 2.71
N LEU A 302 5.37 -2.79 3.91
CA LEU A 302 4.75 -4.11 4.07
C LEU A 302 3.44 -4.23 3.28
N ALA A 303 2.63 -3.17 3.23
CA ALA A 303 1.41 -3.16 2.42
C ALA A 303 1.72 -3.31 0.92
N GLY A 304 2.71 -2.59 0.41
CA GLY A 304 3.18 -2.75 -0.97
C GLY A 304 3.68 -4.17 -1.26
N TYR A 305 4.41 -4.76 -0.32
CA TYR A 305 4.88 -6.15 -0.42
C TYR A 305 3.70 -7.13 -0.49
N ILE A 306 2.72 -6.99 0.41
CA ILE A 306 1.51 -7.83 0.45
C ILE A 306 0.69 -7.66 -0.84
N SER A 307 0.53 -6.44 -1.36
CA SER A 307 -0.17 -6.19 -2.63
C SER A 307 0.41 -6.98 -3.79
N ALA A 308 1.73 -6.95 -3.95
CA ALA A 308 2.42 -7.67 -5.02
C ALA A 308 2.33 -9.21 -4.81
N ARG A 309 2.49 -9.68 -3.57
CA ARG A 309 2.33 -11.10 -3.23
C ARG A 309 0.92 -11.60 -3.52
N TYR A 310 -0.11 -10.88 -3.07
CA TYR A 310 -1.51 -11.20 -3.35
C TYR A 310 -1.78 -11.27 -4.86
N THR A 311 -1.34 -10.26 -5.60
CA THR A 311 -1.47 -10.24 -7.07
C THR A 311 -0.81 -11.46 -7.71
N SER A 312 0.39 -11.83 -7.26
CA SER A 312 1.11 -13.02 -7.73
C SER A 312 0.36 -14.31 -7.46
N GLU A 313 -0.21 -14.48 -6.26
CA GLU A 313 -0.94 -15.71 -5.91
C GLU A 313 -2.21 -15.88 -6.79
N VAL A 314 -2.95 -14.79 -7.06
CA VAL A 314 -4.10 -14.87 -7.98
C VAL A 314 -3.63 -15.14 -9.43
N LEU A 315 -2.56 -14.49 -9.89
CA LEU A 315 -2.05 -14.75 -11.25
C LEU A 315 -1.60 -16.21 -11.45
N LYS A 316 -1.14 -16.90 -10.41
CA LYS A 316 -0.81 -18.33 -10.47
C LYS A 316 -2.00 -19.25 -10.72
N THR A 317 -3.22 -18.81 -10.39
CA THR A 317 -4.46 -19.58 -10.63
C THR A 317 -4.95 -19.46 -12.07
N VAL A 318 -4.41 -18.51 -12.86
CA VAL A 318 -4.81 -18.34 -14.25
C VAL A 318 -4.21 -19.45 -15.11
N GLU A 319 -5.05 -20.24 -15.74
CA GLU A 319 -4.63 -21.30 -16.66
C GLU A 319 -4.02 -20.73 -17.94
N GLY A 320 -2.94 -21.34 -18.41
CA GLY A 320 -2.26 -20.95 -19.63
C GLY A 320 -1.47 -19.63 -19.52
N THR A 321 -1.55 -18.78 -20.54
CA THR A 321 -0.90 -17.46 -20.53
C THR A 321 -1.87 -16.40 -20.02
N PRO A 322 -1.58 -15.74 -18.88
CA PRO A 322 -2.42 -14.66 -18.40
C PRO A 322 -2.60 -13.55 -19.44
N THR A 323 -3.84 -13.15 -19.66
CA THR A 323 -4.27 -11.97 -20.43
C THR A 323 -4.98 -11.00 -19.48
N ARG A 324 -5.29 -9.78 -19.91
CA ARG A 324 -6.12 -8.85 -19.09
C ARG A 324 -7.44 -9.48 -18.70
N GLN A 325 -8.13 -10.05 -19.69
CA GLN A 325 -9.45 -10.65 -19.48
C GLN A 325 -9.39 -11.86 -18.53
N SER A 326 -8.50 -12.82 -18.77
CA SER A 326 -8.39 -13.99 -17.88
C SER A 326 -7.94 -13.63 -16.47
N THR A 327 -7.07 -12.61 -16.35
CA THR A 327 -6.64 -12.06 -15.06
C THR A 327 -7.81 -11.38 -14.35
N LEU A 328 -8.57 -10.52 -15.02
CA LEU A 328 -9.74 -9.87 -14.46
C LEU A 328 -10.77 -10.90 -13.96
N LEU A 329 -11.07 -11.92 -14.77
CA LEU A 329 -11.98 -13.01 -14.37
C LEU A 329 -11.49 -13.76 -13.13
N ALA A 330 -10.17 -14.01 -13.01
CA ALA A 330 -9.60 -14.66 -11.83
C ALA A 330 -9.80 -13.80 -10.57
N PHE A 331 -9.59 -12.48 -10.64
CA PHE A 331 -9.86 -11.58 -9.51
C PHE A 331 -11.35 -11.47 -9.18
N GLN A 332 -12.23 -11.52 -10.18
CA GLN A 332 -13.69 -11.50 -9.98
C GLN A 332 -14.23 -12.72 -9.26
N GLN A 333 -13.54 -13.86 -9.30
CA GLN A 333 -13.88 -15.03 -8.49
C GLN A 333 -13.74 -14.78 -6.99
N ARG A 334 -12.96 -13.77 -6.58
CA ARG A 334 -12.76 -13.37 -5.18
C ARG A 334 -12.44 -14.53 -4.25
N GLN A 335 -11.65 -15.48 -4.73
CA GLN A 335 -11.21 -16.62 -3.93
C GLN A 335 -10.44 -16.15 -2.70
N ALA A 336 -10.64 -16.83 -1.58
CA ALA A 336 -9.87 -16.56 -0.39
C ALA A 336 -8.41 -16.98 -0.60
N ILE A 337 -7.49 -16.06 -0.36
CA ILE A 337 -6.03 -16.24 -0.53
C ILE A 337 -5.35 -16.00 0.82
N ASP A 338 -4.50 -16.91 1.25
CA ASP A 338 -3.57 -16.70 2.36
C ASP A 338 -2.22 -16.24 1.84
N VAL A 339 -1.82 -15.02 2.20
CA VAL A 339 -0.53 -14.45 1.86
C VAL A 339 0.40 -14.60 3.06
N GLY A 340 0.74 -15.84 3.40
CA GLY A 340 1.66 -16.15 4.50
C GLY A 340 1.18 -15.70 5.87
N GLY A 341 -0.09 -15.93 6.17
CA GLY A 341 -0.77 -15.58 7.41
C GLY A 341 -1.58 -14.27 7.33
N PHE A 342 -1.42 -13.48 6.28
CA PHE A 342 -2.35 -12.38 5.95
C PHE A 342 -3.44 -12.91 5.02
N ARG A 343 -4.62 -13.19 5.59
CA ARG A 343 -5.73 -13.75 4.83
C ARG A 343 -6.54 -12.67 4.14
N VAL A 344 -6.65 -12.78 2.82
CA VAL A 344 -7.53 -11.96 1.98
C VAL A 344 -8.78 -12.76 1.67
N SER A 345 -9.95 -12.26 2.06
CA SER A 345 -11.24 -12.90 1.74
C SER A 345 -12.28 -11.83 1.54
N PHE A 346 -12.94 -11.84 0.39
CA PHE A 346 -14.01 -10.90 0.07
C PHE A 346 -15.37 -11.47 0.46
N ASN A 347 -16.25 -10.65 1.02
CA ASN A 347 -17.67 -10.95 1.03
C ASN A 347 -18.38 -10.25 -0.14
N ALA A 348 -19.63 -10.62 -0.43
CA ALA A 348 -20.37 -10.14 -1.60
C ALA A 348 -20.56 -8.60 -1.65
N GLN A 349 -20.35 -7.90 -0.54
CA GLN A 349 -20.70 -6.49 -0.37
C GLN A 349 -19.51 -5.61 0.02
N ARG A 350 -18.32 -6.17 0.28
CA ARG A 350 -17.21 -5.44 0.90
C ARG A 350 -15.87 -5.76 0.26
N ARG A 351 -14.91 -4.85 0.48
CA ARG A 351 -13.48 -5.15 0.37
C ARG A 351 -13.08 -6.26 1.35
N SER A 352 -11.93 -6.83 1.15
CA SER A 352 -11.43 -7.91 1.98
C SER A 352 -11.03 -7.48 3.39
N GLY A 353 -10.59 -6.26 3.57
CA GLY A 353 -9.84 -5.89 4.76
C GLY A 353 -10.70 -5.32 5.87
N SER A 354 -10.87 -6.07 6.95
CA SER A 354 -11.20 -5.53 8.27
C SER A 354 -10.01 -5.66 9.24
N TYR A 355 -8.82 -5.99 8.73
CA TYR A 355 -7.62 -6.16 9.55
C TYR A 355 -7.07 -4.79 9.92
N VAL A 356 -7.22 -4.42 11.19
CA VAL A 356 -6.70 -3.17 11.74
C VAL A 356 -5.90 -3.49 12.99
N THR A 357 -4.64 -3.05 13.03
CA THR A 357 -3.78 -3.05 14.21
C THR A 357 -3.44 -1.61 14.60
N GLN A 358 -2.67 -1.44 15.65
CA GLN A 358 -2.22 -0.14 16.12
C GLN A 358 -0.73 -0.19 16.45
N SER A 359 0.00 0.86 16.06
CA SER A 359 1.40 1.08 16.40
C SER A 359 1.55 2.40 17.11
N MET A 360 2.51 2.52 17.99
CA MET A 360 2.78 3.74 18.75
C MET A 360 4.27 4.07 18.72
N ILE A 361 4.59 5.35 18.62
CA ILE A 361 5.92 5.85 18.90
C ILE A 361 6.04 6.06 20.43
N THR A 362 7.02 5.39 21.03
CA THR A 362 7.39 5.64 22.42
C THR A 362 8.23 6.91 22.54
N ARG A 363 8.38 7.46 23.75
CA ARG A 363 9.19 8.68 24.00
C ARG A 363 10.67 8.51 23.65
N ASP A 364 11.19 7.30 23.71
CA ASP A 364 12.57 6.94 23.33
C ASP A 364 12.69 6.64 21.83
N GLY A 365 11.65 6.92 21.04
CA GLY A 365 11.68 6.80 19.58
C GLY A 365 11.56 5.37 19.04
N ARG A 366 11.02 4.43 19.83
CA ARG A 366 10.77 3.07 19.36
C ARG A 366 9.35 2.92 18.84
N LEU A 367 9.21 2.16 17.76
CA LEU A 367 7.90 1.75 17.25
C LEU A 367 7.47 0.47 17.97
N VAL A 368 6.35 0.53 18.69
CA VAL A 368 5.74 -0.58 19.43
C VAL A 368 4.26 -0.71 19.08
N GLY A 369 3.72 -1.91 19.31
CA GLY A 369 2.31 -2.19 19.10
C GLY A 369 2.01 -3.66 19.23
#